data_72c16074395634c1040b96b67c4b0af7
#
_entry.id   72c16074395634c1040b96b67c4b0af7
#
_cell.length_a   1.000
_cell.length_b   1.000
_cell.length_c   1.000
_cell.angle_alpha   90.00
_cell.angle_beta   90.00
_cell.angle_gamma   90.00
#
_symmetry.space_group_name_H-M   'P 1'
#
loop_
_entity.id
_entity.type
_entity.pdbx_description
1 polymer ?
#
loop_
_entity_poly.entity_id
_entity_poly.type
_entity_poly.pdbx_seq_one_letter_code
_entity_poly.pdbx_strand_id
1 'polypeptide(L)'
;MFAQLKSLFSNDIGIDLGTANSLVYVRDQGIVLREPSVVAIQAGTTNVLAVGEEAKRMLGRTPGNIVAIRPMKDGVIADFEITEAMLRHFIQKVHHRKLIAPRVVVAVPSGITEVEKRAVKDSATHAGAREVYLIEQPMASAIGVGLPVHEPAGNMIVDIGGGTCEIAIISLAGIVFSRSLRVGGDEFDETIVAHMKRAYNLMIGERTAEEIKIRIGSAFPLEQELTMEVKGRDLGAGLPKTLPVRSEEIREALQEPLSSILESVRITLERCPPELSADLVDRGIVMAGGGALLRGIDRLVAEETGLPVHIADDPLTAVVTGTGRVLQELQFLKRVTSSGKG
;
A
#
# COMPACT_ATOMS: atom_id res chain seq x y z
N MET A 1 26.80 3.24 24.22
CA MET A 1 27.23 1.89 24.61
C MET A 1 26.05 0.97 24.99
N PHE A 2 25.21 1.30 26.00
CA PHE A 2 24.03 0.47 26.36
C PHE A 2 22.98 0.30 25.27
N ALA A 3 22.76 1.33 24.41
CA ALA A 3 21.79 1.24 23.32
C ALA A 3 22.24 0.30 22.18
N GLN A 4 23.55 0.26 21.91
CA GLN A 4 24.14 -0.66 20.93
C GLN A 4 24.15 -2.11 21.41
N LEU A 5 24.36 -2.35 22.72
CA LEU A 5 24.24 -3.70 23.28
C LEU A 5 22.80 -4.23 23.19
N LYS A 6 21.79 -3.37 23.42
CA LYS A 6 20.37 -3.77 23.31
C LYS A 6 19.98 -4.17 21.89
N SER A 7 20.60 -3.58 20.84
CA SER A 7 20.32 -3.96 19.44
C SER A 7 20.77 -5.36 19.06
N LEU A 8 21.77 -5.93 19.75
CA LEU A 8 22.21 -7.31 19.55
C LEU A 8 21.18 -8.35 20.06
N PHE A 9 20.33 -7.96 21.02
CA PHE A 9 19.34 -8.82 21.67
C PHE A 9 17.90 -8.53 21.23
N SER A 10 17.67 -7.59 20.32
CA SER A 10 16.38 -7.21 19.78
C SER A 10 16.46 -7.04 18.26
N ASN A 11 15.48 -7.59 17.55
CA ASN A 11 15.30 -7.29 16.13
C ASN A 11 14.39 -6.06 16.03
N ASP A 12 14.94 -4.90 15.71
CA ASP A 12 14.10 -3.72 15.39
C ASP A 12 13.40 -3.94 14.06
N ILE A 13 12.13 -3.57 13.95
CA ILE A 13 11.21 -3.98 12.90
C ILE A 13 10.59 -2.76 12.22
N GLY A 14 10.64 -2.71 10.90
CA GLY A 14 9.82 -1.80 10.07
C GLY A 14 8.62 -2.55 9.52
N ILE A 15 7.44 -1.97 9.60
CA ILE A 15 6.19 -2.57 9.11
C ILE A 15 5.53 -1.59 8.15
N ASP A 16 5.26 -2.07 6.95
CA ASP A 16 4.27 -1.49 6.07
C ASP A 16 2.96 -2.25 6.29
N LEU A 17 2.01 -1.59 6.97
CA LEU A 17 0.71 -2.15 7.28
C LEU A 17 -0.29 -1.73 6.20
N GLY A 18 -0.17 -2.33 5.02
CA GLY A 18 -1.00 -2.00 3.89
C GLY A 18 -2.36 -2.69 3.89
N THR A 19 -3.32 -2.14 3.14
CA THR A 19 -4.68 -2.69 2.96
C THR A 19 -4.63 -4.05 2.27
N ALA A 20 -3.88 -4.20 1.19
CA ALA A 20 -3.78 -5.44 0.44
C ALA A 20 -2.71 -6.39 0.97
N ASN A 21 -1.53 -5.87 1.30
CA ASN A 21 -0.38 -6.64 1.77
C ASN A 21 0.28 -5.93 2.94
N SER A 22 0.79 -6.72 3.89
CA SER A 22 1.67 -6.28 4.97
C SER A 22 3.07 -6.80 4.72
N LEU A 23 4.06 -5.91 4.83
CA LEU A 23 5.47 -6.26 4.66
C LEU A 23 6.23 -5.92 5.94
N VAL A 24 7.22 -6.77 6.27
CA VAL A 24 8.05 -6.58 7.45
C VAL A 24 9.52 -6.59 7.08
N TYR A 25 10.19 -5.52 7.46
CA TYR A 25 11.63 -5.36 7.39
C TYR A 25 12.23 -5.60 8.78
N VAL A 26 13.25 -6.41 8.87
CA VAL A 26 14.03 -6.59 10.10
C VAL A 26 15.40 -5.96 9.90
N ARG A 27 15.82 -5.14 10.87
CA ARG A 27 17.12 -4.48 10.85
C ARG A 27 18.23 -5.51 10.60
N ASP A 28 19.15 -5.17 9.69
CA ASP A 28 20.30 -5.97 9.26
C ASP A 28 19.95 -7.30 8.52
N GLN A 29 18.65 -7.59 8.30
CA GLN A 29 18.20 -8.78 7.55
C GLN A 29 17.42 -8.41 6.27
N GLY A 30 16.95 -7.17 6.15
CA GLY A 30 16.12 -6.75 5.04
C GLY A 30 14.65 -7.15 5.19
N ILE A 31 13.95 -7.28 4.08
CA ILE A 31 12.54 -7.69 4.05
C ILE A 31 12.45 -9.19 4.29
N VAL A 32 11.87 -9.57 5.43
CA VAL A 32 11.79 -10.97 5.88
C VAL A 32 10.39 -11.56 5.79
N LEU A 33 9.36 -10.70 5.59
CA LEU A 33 7.98 -11.14 5.47
C LEU A 33 7.25 -10.27 4.45
N ARG A 34 6.48 -10.94 3.61
CA ARG A 34 5.55 -10.33 2.66
C ARG A 34 4.31 -11.21 2.65
N GLU A 35 3.21 -10.73 3.22
CA GLU A 35 1.97 -11.49 3.41
C GLU A 35 0.76 -10.62 3.05
N PRO A 36 -0.28 -11.19 2.46
CA PRO A 36 -1.57 -10.50 2.33
C PRO A 36 -2.13 -10.08 3.69
N SER A 37 -2.75 -8.90 3.75
CA SER A 37 -3.44 -8.38 4.96
C SER A 37 -4.82 -9.04 5.10
N VAL A 38 -4.83 -10.36 5.24
CA VAL A 38 -6.03 -11.19 5.35
C VAL A 38 -5.91 -12.10 6.56
N VAL A 39 -7.02 -12.26 7.28
CA VAL A 39 -7.13 -13.14 8.45
C VAL A 39 -8.37 -14.00 8.32
N ALA A 40 -8.25 -15.31 8.48
CA ALA A 40 -9.37 -16.22 8.58
C ALA A 40 -9.68 -16.50 10.06
N ILE A 41 -10.95 -16.31 10.44
CA ILE A 41 -11.44 -16.53 11.80
C ILE A 41 -12.60 -17.52 11.81
N GLN A 42 -12.83 -18.12 12.97
CA GLN A 42 -14.04 -18.86 13.21
C GLN A 42 -15.22 -17.88 13.31
N ALA A 43 -16.28 -18.11 12.54
CA ALA A 43 -17.45 -17.23 12.47
C ALA A 43 -18.03 -16.95 13.87
N GLY A 44 -18.30 -15.67 14.14
CA GLY A 44 -18.85 -15.21 15.42
C GLY A 44 -17.85 -15.17 16.59
N THR A 45 -16.55 -15.37 16.30
CA THR A 45 -15.47 -15.30 17.31
C THR A 45 -14.28 -14.51 16.78
N THR A 46 -13.32 -14.18 17.66
CA THR A 46 -12.01 -13.62 17.28
C THR A 46 -10.91 -14.69 17.19
N ASN A 47 -11.30 -15.98 17.18
CA ASN A 47 -10.34 -17.08 17.09
C ASN A 47 -9.74 -17.15 15.67
N VAL A 48 -8.45 -16.82 15.57
CA VAL A 48 -7.69 -16.79 14.33
C VAL A 48 -7.32 -18.22 13.91
N LEU A 49 -7.70 -18.59 12.70
CA LEU A 49 -7.42 -19.88 12.08
C LEU A 49 -6.24 -19.83 11.11
N ALA A 50 -6.10 -18.72 10.37
CA ALA A 50 -5.03 -18.50 9.42
C ALA A 50 -4.77 -17.01 9.23
N VAL A 51 -3.54 -16.65 8.82
CA VAL A 51 -3.12 -15.28 8.52
C VAL A 51 -2.35 -15.28 7.19
N GLY A 52 -2.46 -14.19 6.44
CA GLY A 52 -1.65 -13.97 5.24
C GLY A 52 -2.09 -14.83 4.06
N GLU A 53 -1.13 -15.44 3.39
CA GLU A 53 -1.37 -16.20 2.15
C GLU A 53 -2.34 -17.38 2.36
N GLU A 54 -2.26 -18.05 3.50
CA GLU A 54 -3.18 -19.14 3.83
C GLU A 54 -4.61 -18.63 3.94
N ALA A 55 -4.83 -17.50 4.62
CA ALA A 55 -6.14 -16.86 4.73
C ALA A 55 -6.63 -16.31 3.37
N LYS A 56 -5.74 -15.73 2.54
CA LYS A 56 -6.09 -15.23 1.19
C LYS A 56 -6.64 -16.35 0.31
N ARG A 57 -6.11 -17.57 0.40
CA ARG A 57 -6.62 -18.74 -0.35
C ARG A 57 -8.05 -19.13 0.03
N MET A 58 -8.49 -18.74 1.22
CA MET A 58 -9.82 -19.03 1.73
C MET A 58 -10.86 -17.98 1.29
N LEU A 59 -10.48 -16.81 0.83
CA LEU A 59 -11.40 -15.74 0.38
C LEU A 59 -12.37 -16.27 -0.68
N GLY A 60 -13.67 -16.07 -0.44
CA GLY A 60 -14.75 -16.52 -1.33
C GLY A 60 -14.94 -18.04 -1.43
N ARG A 61 -14.27 -18.82 -0.57
CA ARG A 61 -14.29 -20.30 -0.59
C ARG A 61 -14.56 -20.93 0.78
N THR A 62 -14.80 -20.10 1.81
CA THR A 62 -15.02 -20.58 3.17
C THR A 62 -16.41 -21.20 3.35
N PRO A 63 -16.53 -22.32 4.10
CA PRO A 63 -17.82 -22.78 4.61
C PRO A 63 -18.35 -21.76 5.64
N GLY A 64 -19.65 -21.81 5.94
CA GLY A 64 -20.32 -20.79 6.76
C GLY A 64 -19.82 -20.62 8.20
N ASN A 65 -18.98 -21.53 8.69
CA ASN A 65 -18.36 -21.46 10.01
C ASN A 65 -16.96 -20.77 10.02
N ILE A 66 -16.45 -20.36 8.85
CA ILE A 66 -15.18 -19.66 8.69
C ILE A 66 -15.42 -18.37 7.91
N VAL A 67 -14.83 -17.27 8.37
CA VAL A 67 -14.88 -15.97 7.67
C VAL A 67 -13.44 -15.51 7.42
N ALA A 68 -13.10 -15.23 6.17
CA ALA A 68 -11.85 -14.56 5.81
C ALA A 68 -12.12 -13.06 5.64
N ILE A 69 -11.42 -12.24 6.38
CA ILE A 69 -11.62 -10.78 6.45
C ILE A 69 -10.32 -10.03 6.19
N ARG A 70 -10.45 -8.80 5.71
CA ARG A 70 -9.38 -7.82 5.59
C ARG A 70 -9.50 -6.85 6.77
N PRO A 71 -8.62 -6.91 7.78
CA PRO A 71 -8.70 -6.05 8.95
C PRO A 71 -8.28 -4.61 8.68
N MET A 72 -7.64 -4.38 7.53
CA MET A 72 -7.28 -3.05 7.02
C MET A 72 -8.17 -2.69 5.85
N LYS A 73 -8.69 -1.47 5.83
CA LYS A 73 -9.47 -0.92 4.71
C LYS A 73 -9.12 0.55 4.50
N ASP A 74 -8.94 0.96 3.25
CA ASP A 74 -8.65 2.35 2.89
C ASP A 74 -7.48 2.96 3.69
N GLY A 75 -6.44 2.15 3.94
CA GLY A 75 -5.27 2.54 4.70
C GLY A 75 -5.42 2.61 6.22
N VAL A 76 -6.62 2.34 6.77
CA VAL A 76 -6.90 2.42 8.20
C VAL A 76 -7.33 1.08 8.78
N ILE A 77 -7.26 0.96 10.11
CA ILE A 77 -7.73 -0.21 10.83
C ILE A 77 -9.27 -0.24 10.79
N ALA A 78 -9.83 -1.26 10.14
CA ALA A 78 -11.26 -1.52 10.11
C ALA A 78 -11.71 -2.41 11.27
N ASP A 79 -10.83 -3.32 11.71
CA ASP A 79 -11.06 -4.20 12.86
C ASP A 79 -9.81 -4.23 13.75
N PHE A 80 -9.92 -3.69 14.95
CA PHE A 80 -8.81 -3.52 15.87
C PHE A 80 -8.27 -4.85 16.39
N GLU A 81 -9.16 -5.74 16.85
CA GLU A 81 -8.77 -7.01 17.47
C GLU A 81 -8.08 -7.95 16.47
N ILE A 82 -8.60 -7.96 15.25
CA ILE A 82 -8.05 -8.80 14.19
C ILE A 82 -6.73 -8.20 13.64
N THR A 83 -6.61 -6.86 13.57
CA THR A 83 -5.34 -6.20 13.22
C THR A 83 -4.26 -6.49 14.27
N GLU A 84 -4.60 -6.41 15.57
CA GLU A 84 -3.69 -6.78 16.65
C GLU A 84 -3.23 -8.23 16.52
N ALA A 85 -4.16 -9.16 16.29
CA ALA A 85 -3.83 -10.57 16.10
C ALA A 85 -2.92 -10.80 14.89
N MET A 86 -3.19 -10.11 13.76
CA MET A 86 -2.34 -10.14 12.56
C MET A 86 -0.94 -9.60 12.84
N LEU A 87 -0.82 -8.42 13.47
CA LEU A 87 0.46 -7.84 13.86
C LEU A 87 1.23 -8.74 14.82
N ARG A 88 0.55 -9.31 15.80
CA ARG A 88 1.14 -10.27 16.74
C ARG A 88 1.71 -11.48 16.01
N HIS A 89 0.97 -12.03 15.05
CA HIS A 89 1.46 -13.14 14.23
C HIS A 89 2.73 -12.74 13.46
N PHE A 90 2.76 -11.58 12.82
CA PHE A 90 3.92 -11.10 12.07
C PHE A 90 5.13 -10.84 12.98
N ILE A 91 4.93 -10.14 14.10
CA ILE A 91 6.02 -9.87 15.06
C ILE A 91 6.58 -11.17 15.62
N GLN A 92 5.74 -12.12 16.03
CA GLN A 92 6.19 -13.43 16.53
C GLN A 92 6.96 -14.23 15.48
N LYS A 93 6.52 -14.19 14.22
CA LYS A 93 7.16 -14.91 13.11
C LYS A 93 8.58 -14.41 12.83
N VAL A 94 8.87 -13.11 13.04
CA VAL A 94 10.16 -12.50 12.75
C VAL A 94 11.03 -12.26 13.99
N HIS A 95 10.44 -12.23 15.18
CA HIS A 95 11.12 -11.91 16.45
C HIS A 95 11.27 -13.12 17.39
N HIS A 96 11.17 -14.34 16.87
CA HIS A 96 11.32 -15.55 17.68
C HIS A 96 12.72 -15.65 18.30
N ARG A 97 12.80 -16.11 19.57
CA ARG A 97 14.05 -16.35 20.33
C ARG A 97 14.86 -15.10 20.71
N LYS A 98 14.31 -13.89 20.68
CA LYS A 98 14.98 -12.69 21.19
C LYS A 98 14.48 -12.36 22.62
N LEU A 99 15.42 -11.90 23.45
CA LEU A 99 15.16 -11.62 24.88
C LEU A 99 14.50 -10.25 25.13
N ILE A 100 14.67 -9.32 24.19
CA ILE A 100 14.18 -7.94 24.32
C ILE A 100 13.17 -7.67 23.21
N ALA A 101 11.98 -7.24 23.59
CA ALA A 101 10.94 -6.86 22.65
C ALA A 101 11.41 -5.79 21.64
N PRO A 102 10.94 -5.82 20.38
CA PRO A 102 11.43 -4.95 19.30
C PRO A 102 10.96 -3.52 19.46
N ARG A 103 11.74 -2.56 18.92
CA ARG A 103 11.20 -1.28 18.46
C ARG A 103 10.57 -1.50 17.11
N VAL A 104 9.42 -0.86 16.89
CA VAL A 104 8.67 -1.00 15.64
C VAL A 104 8.42 0.37 15.04
N VAL A 105 8.75 0.52 13.75
CA VAL A 105 8.33 1.66 12.93
C VAL A 105 7.20 1.18 12.04
N VAL A 106 6.04 1.84 12.11
CA VAL A 106 4.88 1.50 11.28
C VAL A 106 4.62 2.65 10.31
N ALA A 107 4.51 2.34 9.04
CA ALA A 107 4.08 3.30 8.03
C ALA A 107 2.56 3.46 8.07
N VAL A 108 2.10 4.71 8.00
CA VAL A 108 0.69 5.09 8.05
C VAL A 108 0.37 6.09 6.94
N PRO A 109 -0.86 6.11 6.39
CA PRO A 109 -1.24 7.09 5.39
C PRO A 109 -1.10 8.54 5.89
N SER A 110 -0.92 9.48 4.98
CA SER A 110 -0.97 10.89 5.30
C SER A 110 -2.38 11.31 5.72
N GLY A 111 -2.46 12.19 6.70
CA GLY A 111 -3.75 12.78 7.09
C GLY A 111 -4.67 11.86 7.90
N ILE A 112 -4.19 10.72 8.41
CA ILE A 112 -4.96 9.93 9.38
C ILE A 112 -5.14 10.71 10.68
N THR A 113 -6.28 10.49 11.32
CA THR A 113 -6.65 11.13 12.59
C THR A 113 -5.76 10.68 13.75
N GLU A 114 -5.70 11.48 14.82
CA GLU A 114 -4.97 11.10 16.04
C GLU A 114 -5.55 9.82 16.69
N VAL A 115 -6.86 9.57 16.52
CA VAL A 115 -7.48 8.34 16.99
C VAL A 115 -6.96 7.12 16.22
N GLU A 116 -6.88 7.22 14.90
CA GLU A 116 -6.32 6.16 14.04
C GLU A 116 -4.82 5.93 14.31
N LYS A 117 -4.03 7.01 14.47
CA LYS A 117 -2.62 6.91 14.89
C LYS A 117 -2.46 6.17 16.21
N ARG A 118 -3.32 6.49 17.18
CA ARG A 118 -3.35 5.82 18.47
C ARG A 118 -3.72 4.35 18.34
N ALA A 119 -4.73 4.03 17.53
CA ALA A 119 -5.13 2.65 17.29
C ALA A 119 -3.96 1.81 16.74
N VAL A 120 -3.20 2.33 15.76
CA VAL A 120 -2.01 1.65 15.24
C VAL A 120 -0.94 1.45 16.31
N LYS A 121 -0.65 2.47 17.14
CA LYS A 121 0.32 2.36 18.23
C LYS A 121 -0.10 1.33 19.27
N ASP A 122 -1.37 1.36 19.69
CA ASP A 122 -1.91 0.44 20.69
C ASP A 122 -1.89 -0.99 20.15
N SER A 123 -2.34 -1.24 18.90
CA SER A 123 -2.26 -2.57 18.26
C SER A 123 -0.84 -3.11 18.21
N ALA A 124 0.14 -2.32 17.78
CA ALA A 124 1.53 -2.75 17.71
C ALA A 124 2.14 -3.01 19.10
N THR A 125 1.77 -2.19 20.11
CA THR A 125 2.22 -2.37 21.50
C THR A 125 1.64 -3.66 22.10
N HIS A 126 0.34 -3.91 21.94
CA HIS A 126 -0.33 -5.14 22.40
C HIS A 126 0.18 -6.38 21.65
N ALA A 127 0.58 -6.21 20.39
CA ALA A 127 1.21 -7.28 19.62
C ALA A 127 2.64 -7.63 20.09
N GLY A 128 3.24 -6.84 21.01
CA GLY A 128 4.52 -7.12 21.65
C GLY A 128 5.66 -6.17 21.34
N ALA A 129 5.40 -5.02 20.71
CA ALA A 129 6.40 -3.96 20.55
C ALA A 129 6.66 -3.23 21.88
N ARG A 130 7.93 -2.91 22.18
CA ARG A 130 8.29 -2.10 23.37
C ARG A 130 8.21 -0.60 23.11
N GLU A 131 8.46 -0.17 21.88
CA GLU A 131 8.40 1.21 21.43
C GLU A 131 7.84 1.23 20.01
N VAL A 132 6.87 2.11 19.73
CA VAL A 132 6.23 2.23 18.42
C VAL A 132 6.41 3.65 17.90
N TYR A 133 6.94 3.76 16.70
CA TYR A 133 7.11 5.00 15.96
C TYR A 133 6.24 4.93 14.70
N LEU A 134 5.63 6.05 14.34
CA LEU A 134 4.87 6.17 13.09
C LEU A 134 5.64 7.03 12.10
N ILE A 135 5.59 6.65 10.84
CA ILE A 135 6.08 7.44 9.71
C ILE A 135 4.99 7.50 8.64
N GLU A 136 4.84 8.65 8.00
CA GLU A 136 3.88 8.75 6.90
C GLU A 136 4.36 7.95 5.67
N GLN A 137 3.45 7.21 5.04
CA GLN A 137 3.75 6.34 3.90
C GLN A 137 4.49 7.05 2.77
N PRO A 138 4.10 8.27 2.33
CA PRO A 138 4.83 8.93 1.25
C PRO A 138 6.26 9.30 1.64
N MET A 139 6.53 9.67 2.90
CA MET A 139 7.89 9.89 3.37
C MET A 139 8.69 8.58 3.40
N ALA A 140 8.10 7.51 3.92
CA ALA A 140 8.72 6.18 3.93
C ALA A 140 9.01 5.71 2.48
N SER A 141 8.03 5.86 1.58
CA SER A 141 8.16 5.51 0.16
C SER A 141 9.31 6.27 -0.50
N ALA A 142 9.38 7.60 -0.33
CA ALA A 142 10.44 8.45 -0.87
C ALA A 142 11.84 8.04 -0.36
N ILE A 143 11.98 7.76 0.94
CA ILE A 143 13.21 7.24 1.53
C ILE A 143 13.55 5.86 0.95
N GLY A 144 12.54 5.01 0.80
CA GLY A 144 12.70 3.64 0.31
C GLY A 144 13.18 3.56 -1.13
N VAL A 145 12.68 4.43 -2.00
CA VAL A 145 13.14 4.54 -3.40
C VAL A 145 14.45 5.32 -3.55
N GLY A 146 14.96 5.92 -2.48
CA GLY A 146 16.24 6.62 -2.47
C GLY A 146 16.18 8.06 -2.93
N LEU A 147 15.02 8.72 -2.87
CA LEU A 147 14.94 10.16 -3.12
C LEU A 147 15.77 10.94 -2.10
N PRO A 148 16.47 12.02 -2.51
CA PRO A 148 17.32 12.83 -1.64
C PRO A 148 16.46 13.77 -0.77
N VAL A 149 15.64 13.19 0.11
CA VAL A 149 14.64 13.91 0.92
C VAL A 149 15.23 14.96 1.87
N HIS A 150 16.54 14.90 2.16
CA HIS A 150 17.25 15.84 3.05
C HIS A 150 17.68 17.13 2.36
N GLU A 151 17.74 17.11 1.04
CA GLU A 151 18.18 18.26 0.25
C GLU A 151 17.12 19.37 0.25
N PRO A 152 17.54 20.64 0.11
CA PRO A 152 16.63 21.78 -0.08
C PRO A 152 16.14 21.82 -1.54
N ALA A 153 15.49 20.75 -1.99
CA ALA A 153 14.98 20.59 -3.35
C ALA A 153 13.68 19.83 -3.35
N GLY A 154 12.81 20.10 -4.33
CA GLY A 154 11.53 19.42 -4.50
C GLY A 154 11.69 17.98 -4.94
N ASN A 155 11.07 17.06 -4.20
CA ASN A 155 10.92 15.66 -4.58
C ASN A 155 9.43 15.30 -4.53
N MET A 156 8.90 14.72 -5.59
CA MET A 156 7.50 14.30 -5.63
C MET A 156 7.40 12.78 -5.71
N ILE A 157 6.60 12.22 -4.83
CA ILE A 157 6.28 10.79 -4.78
C ILE A 157 4.77 10.59 -4.96
N VAL A 158 4.40 9.59 -5.75
CA VAL A 158 3.04 9.09 -5.91
C VAL A 158 3.06 7.60 -5.58
N ASP A 159 2.53 7.22 -4.45
CA ASP A 159 2.48 5.83 -3.98
C ASP A 159 1.04 5.31 -4.08
N ILE A 160 0.80 4.40 -5.03
CA ILE A 160 -0.53 3.81 -5.26
C ILE A 160 -0.55 2.43 -4.63
N GLY A 161 -1.09 2.37 -3.40
CA GLY A 161 -1.25 1.14 -2.64
C GLY A 161 -2.47 0.30 -3.05
N GLY A 162 -2.87 -0.62 -2.17
CA GLY A 162 -4.11 -1.40 -2.34
C GLY A 162 -5.36 -0.56 -2.08
N GLY A 163 -5.42 0.14 -0.94
CA GLY A 163 -6.59 0.92 -0.52
C GLY A 163 -6.43 2.43 -0.62
N THR A 164 -5.21 2.95 -0.79
CA THR A 164 -4.94 4.40 -0.84
C THR A 164 -3.93 4.73 -1.94
N CYS A 165 -4.01 5.97 -2.40
CA CYS A 165 -2.96 6.65 -3.18
C CYS A 165 -2.44 7.82 -2.36
N GLU A 166 -1.16 7.80 -2.03
CA GLU A 166 -0.45 8.81 -1.28
C GLU A 166 0.42 9.65 -2.22
N ILE A 167 0.18 10.95 -2.23
CA ILE A 167 0.89 11.90 -3.08
C ILE A 167 1.54 12.93 -2.18
N ALA A 168 2.85 13.18 -2.33
CA ALA A 168 3.53 14.17 -1.50
C ALA A 168 4.66 14.87 -2.23
N ILE A 169 4.86 16.15 -1.87
CA ILE A 169 6.04 16.96 -2.18
C ILE A 169 6.86 17.04 -0.90
N ILE A 170 8.13 16.65 -1.00
CA ILE A 170 9.05 16.49 0.11
C ILE A 170 10.28 17.34 -0.13
N SER A 171 10.73 18.08 0.90
CA SER A 171 11.97 18.84 0.90
C SER A 171 12.50 18.99 2.33
N LEU A 172 13.81 19.04 2.54
CA LEU A 172 14.46 19.23 3.85
C LEU A 172 13.97 18.26 4.93
N ALA A 173 13.75 17.01 4.57
CA ALA A 173 13.20 15.94 5.40
C ALA A 173 11.79 16.20 5.96
N GLY A 174 11.05 17.13 5.36
CA GLY A 174 9.66 17.45 5.69
C GLY A 174 8.72 17.26 4.51
N ILE A 175 7.48 16.94 4.81
CA ILE A 175 6.40 16.95 3.81
C ILE A 175 5.92 18.39 3.69
N VAL A 176 6.09 18.97 2.49
CA VAL A 176 5.68 20.36 2.19
C VAL A 176 4.16 20.39 1.92
N PHE A 177 3.70 19.43 1.16
CA PHE A 177 2.28 19.19 0.91
C PHE A 177 2.04 17.72 0.65
N SER A 178 0.95 17.20 1.16
CA SER A 178 0.53 15.82 0.87
C SER A 178 -0.97 15.72 0.67
N ARG A 179 -1.35 14.69 -0.06
CA ARG A 179 -2.74 14.32 -0.31
C ARG A 179 -2.87 12.80 -0.27
N SER A 180 -3.85 12.32 0.48
CA SER A 180 -4.22 10.92 0.54
C SER A 180 -5.60 10.73 -0.08
N LEU A 181 -5.73 9.76 -0.97
CA LEU A 181 -7.00 9.35 -1.56
C LEU A 181 -7.30 7.91 -1.19
N ARG A 182 -8.58 7.61 -0.97
CA ARG A 182 -9.07 6.23 -0.82
C ARG A 182 -9.35 5.61 -2.18
N VAL A 183 -8.37 5.66 -3.06
CA VAL A 183 -8.37 5.06 -4.40
C VAL A 183 -7.07 4.31 -4.56
N GLY A 184 -7.15 3.03 -4.85
CA GLY A 184 -5.98 2.17 -5.04
C GLY A 184 -6.33 0.90 -5.80
N GLY A 185 -5.54 -0.14 -5.61
CA GLY A 185 -5.71 -1.41 -6.32
C GLY A 185 -7.05 -2.09 -6.08
N ASP A 186 -7.63 -1.93 -4.88
CA ASP A 186 -8.92 -2.52 -4.52
C ASP A 186 -10.06 -1.82 -5.27
N GLU A 187 -10.02 -0.47 -5.42
CA GLU A 187 -10.99 0.29 -6.22
C GLU A 187 -10.91 -0.10 -7.70
N PHE A 188 -9.70 -0.35 -8.23
CA PHE A 188 -9.55 -0.87 -9.58
C PHE A 188 -10.23 -2.22 -9.74
N ASP A 189 -10.08 -3.12 -8.77
CA ASP A 189 -10.71 -4.45 -8.78
C ASP A 189 -12.24 -4.35 -8.68
N GLU A 190 -12.77 -3.51 -7.79
CA GLU A 190 -14.21 -3.27 -7.66
C GLU A 190 -14.80 -2.70 -8.96
N THR A 191 -14.09 -1.78 -9.61
CA THR A 191 -14.50 -1.19 -10.88
C THR A 191 -14.54 -2.24 -11.99
N ILE A 192 -13.56 -3.16 -12.03
CA ILE A 192 -13.56 -4.30 -12.98
C ILE A 192 -14.73 -5.25 -12.71
N VAL A 193 -15.02 -5.57 -11.43
CA VAL A 193 -16.20 -6.40 -11.07
C VAL A 193 -17.48 -5.73 -11.55
N ALA A 194 -17.63 -4.42 -11.33
CA ALA A 194 -18.79 -3.65 -11.76
C ALA A 194 -18.92 -3.63 -13.29
N HIS A 195 -17.82 -3.47 -14.03
CA HIS A 195 -17.79 -3.53 -15.48
C HIS A 195 -18.24 -4.89 -16.00
N MET A 196 -17.70 -5.99 -15.48
CA MET A 196 -18.07 -7.35 -15.88
C MET A 196 -19.54 -7.66 -15.64
N LYS A 197 -20.08 -7.16 -14.52
CA LYS A 197 -21.51 -7.27 -14.22
C LYS A 197 -22.37 -6.48 -15.20
N ARG A 198 -21.99 -5.24 -15.49
CA ARG A 198 -22.76 -4.31 -16.35
C ARG A 198 -22.69 -4.70 -17.84
N ALA A 199 -21.49 -4.98 -18.35
CA ALA A 199 -21.28 -5.25 -19.78
C ALA A 199 -21.68 -6.68 -20.19
N TYR A 200 -21.45 -7.67 -19.32
CA TYR A 200 -21.56 -9.09 -19.68
C TYR A 200 -22.57 -9.87 -18.84
N ASN A 201 -23.24 -9.21 -17.86
CA ASN A 201 -24.09 -9.87 -16.88
C ASN A 201 -23.37 -11.03 -16.17
N LEU A 202 -22.04 -10.90 -16.00
CA LEU A 202 -21.16 -11.90 -15.45
C LEU A 202 -20.68 -11.51 -14.06
N MET A 203 -20.95 -12.36 -13.06
CA MET A 203 -20.45 -12.17 -11.70
C MET A 203 -19.09 -12.84 -11.57
N ILE A 204 -18.08 -12.03 -11.24
CA ILE A 204 -16.72 -12.50 -10.90
C ILE A 204 -16.39 -12.14 -9.44
N GLY A 205 -15.41 -12.82 -8.85
CA GLY A 205 -14.89 -12.49 -7.53
C GLY A 205 -13.71 -11.53 -7.61
N GLU A 206 -13.37 -10.90 -6.48
CA GLU A 206 -12.23 -9.98 -6.34
C GLU A 206 -10.92 -10.56 -6.89
N ARG A 207 -10.62 -11.81 -6.57
CA ARG A 207 -9.41 -12.49 -7.07
C ARG A 207 -9.36 -12.55 -8.61
N THR A 208 -10.50 -12.75 -9.25
CA THR A 208 -10.58 -12.77 -10.73
C THR A 208 -10.39 -11.36 -11.28
N ALA A 209 -10.94 -10.34 -10.62
CA ALA A 209 -10.73 -8.94 -10.99
C ALA A 209 -9.26 -8.52 -10.83
N GLU A 210 -8.61 -8.87 -9.71
CA GLU A 210 -7.18 -8.67 -9.50
C GLU A 210 -6.34 -9.33 -10.62
N GLU A 211 -6.71 -10.56 -11.02
CA GLU A 211 -6.04 -11.27 -12.12
C GLU A 211 -6.23 -10.55 -13.46
N ILE A 212 -7.42 -10.06 -13.78
CA ILE A 212 -7.71 -9.27 -14.98
C ILE A 212 -6.86 -7.99 -14.97
N LYS A 213 -6.86 -7.23 -13.87
CA LYS A 213 -6.05 -6.02 -13.69
C LYS A 213 -4.57 -6.28 -13.97
N ILE A 214 -4.00 -7.32 -13.36
CA ILE A 214 -2.58 -7.65 -13.49
C ILE A 214 -2.25 -8.12 -14.91
N ARG A 215 -3.08 -8.95 -15.53
CA ARG A 215 -2.78 -9.59 -16.81
C ARG A 215 -3.04 -8.72 -18.01
N ILE A 216 -4.13 -7.96 -18.02
CA ILE A 216 -4.56 -7.18 -19.19
C ILE A 216 -4.92 -5.72 -18.87
N GLY A 217 -4.92 -5.29 -17.60
CA GLY A 217 -5.17 -3.90 -17.21
C GLY A 217 -4.12 -2.96 -17.76
N SER A 218 -4.55 -1.77 -18.19
CA SER A 218 -3.68 -0.68 -18.63
C SER A 218 -4.32 0.68 -18.35
N ALA A 219 -3.49 1.67 -18.10
CA ALA A 219 -3.91 3.07 -17.95
C ALA A 219 -3.77 3.85 -19.26
N PHE A 220 -2.99 3.35 -20.21
CA PHE A 220 -2.68 3.99 -21.47
C PHE A 220 -2.80 2.99 -22.63
N PRO A 221 -3.10 3.42 -23.88
CA PRO A 221 -3.18 2.55 -25.03
C PRO A 221 -1.91 1.71 -25.19
N LEU A 222 -2.09 0.42 -25.43
CA LEU A 222 -0.99 -0.52 -25.63
C LEU A 222 -0.62 -0.58 -27.12
N GLU A 223 0.64 -0.86 -27.43
CA GLU A 223 1.06 -1.11 -28.81
C GLU A 223 0.37 -2.35 -29.41
N GLN A 224 0.18 -3.36 -28.58
CA GLN A 224 -0.61 -4.54 -28.87
C GLN A 224 -1.61 -4.77 -27.74
N GLU A 225 -2.88 -4.70 -28.05
CA GLU A 225 -3.95 -4.96 -27.09
C GLU A 225 -3.99 -6.43 -26.68
N LEU A 226 -4.35 -6.66 -25.43
CA LEU A 226 -4.34 -7.97 -24.80
C LEU A 226 -5.76 -8.52 -24.67
N THR A 227 -5.88 -9.85 -24.65
CA THR A 227 -7.16 -10.54 -24.42
C THR A 227 -6.95 -11.65 -23.39
N MET A 228 -7.93 -11.84 -22.54
CA MET A 228 -7.94 -12.88 -21.51
C MET A 228 -9.30 -13.56 -21.44
N GLU A 229 -9.31 -14.89 -21.32
CA GLU A 229 -10.54 -15.62 -21.01
C GLU A 229 -10.87 -15.50 -19.52
N VAL A 230 -12.07 -15.00 -19.23
CA VAL A 230 -12.58 -14.78 -17.88
C VAL A 230 -13.73 -15.74 -17.58
N LYS A 231 -13.66 -16.37 -16.42
CA LYS A 231 -14.68 -17.31 -15.93
C LYS A 231 -15.46 -16.68 -14.79
N GLY A 232 -16.78 -16.78 -14.84
CA GLY A 232 -17.67 -16.27 -13.80
C GLY A 232 -19.02 -17.00 -13.83
N ARG A 233 -19.97 -16.45 -13.06
CA ARG A 233 -21.35 -16.93 -13.04
C ARG A 233 -22.23 -15.97 -13.85
N ASP A 234 -22.89 -16.47 -14.89
CA ASP A 234 -23.93 -15.75 -15.61
C ASP A 234 -25.09 -15.44 -14.66
N LEU A 235 -25.43 -14.17 -14.52
CA LEU A 235 -26.49 -13.73 -13.59
C LEU A 235 -27.90 -14.01 -14.10
N GLY A 236 -28.07 -14.16 -15.42
CA GLY A 236 -29.34 -14.53 -16.03
C GLY A 236 -29.64 -16.02 -15.93
N ALA A 237 -28.67 -16.85 -16.34
CA ALA A 237 -28.83 -18.31 -16.36
C ALA A 237 -28.46 -18.98 -15.03
N GLY A 238 -27.69 -18.31 -14.16
CA GLY A 238 -27.17 -18.87 -12.91
C GLY A 238 -26.03 -19.88 -13.10
N LEU A 239 -25.57 -20.09 -14.34
CA LEU A 239 -24.59 -21.11 -14.72
C LEU A 239 -23.19 -20.55 -14.89
N PRO A 240 -22.13 -21.38 -14.74
CA PRO A 240 -20.76 -20.96 -15.10
C PRO A 240 -20.68 -20.55 -16.58
N LYS A 241 -19.95 -19.48 -16.86
CA LYS A 241 -19.75 -18.94 -18.21
C LYS A 241 -18.30 -18.48 -18.36
N THR A 242 -17.77 -18.67 -19.55
CA THR A 242 -16.45 -18.16 -19.95
C THR A 242 -16.61 -17.22 -21.14
N LEU A 243 -15.90 -16.11 -21.15
CA LEU A 243 -15.87 -15.17 -22.26
C LEU A 243 -14.53 -14.44 -22.36
N PRO A 244 -14.14 -14.01 -23.57
CA PRO A 244 -12.95 -13.21 -23.76
C PRO A 244 -13.21 -11.76 -23.32
N VAL A 245 -12.22 -11.15 -22.67
CA VAL A 245 -12.21 -9.76 -22.22
C VAL A 245 -10.95 -9.10 -22.75
N ARG A 246 -11.05 -7.85 -23.23
CA ARG A 246 -9.97 -7.12 -23.89
C ARG A 246 -9.42 -6.01 -22.97
N SER A 247 -8.14 -5.71 -23.14
CA SER A 247 -7.47 -4.65 -22.39
C SER A 247 -8.07 -3.26 -22.62
N GLU A 248 -8.60 -2.98 -23.80
CA GLU A 248 -9.26 -1.70 -24.15
C GLU A 248 -10.47 -1.43 -23.23
N GLU A 249 -11.35 -2.42 -23.07
CA GLU A 249 -12.56 -2.26 -22.24
C GLU A 249 -12.22 -2.18 -20.74
N ILE A 250 -11.15 -2.85 -20.30
CA ILE A 250 -10.66 -2.72 -18.92
C ILE A 250 -10.07 -1.33 -18.70
N ARG A 251 -9.33 -0.78 -19.66
CA ARG A 251 -8.82 0.59 -19.61
C ARG A 251 -9.96 1.63 -19.53
N GLU A 252 -11.02 1.45 -20.34
CA GLU A 252 -12.20 2.29 -20.25
C GLU A 252 -12.87 2.19 -18.87
N ALA A 253 -13.00 0.99 -18.33
CA ALA A 253 -13.57 0.81 -17.01
C ALA A 253 -12.75 1.53 -15.91
N LEU A 254 -11.43 1.54 -16.02
CA LEU A 254 -10.52 2.15 -15.05
C LEU A 254 -10.41 3.68 -15.15
N GLN A 255 -11.05 4.33 -16.12
CA GLN A 255 -10.95 5.79 -16.33
C GLN A 255 -11.34 6.60 -15.09
N GLU A 256 -12.41 6.23 -14.39
CA GLU A 256 -12.92 6.99 -13.25
C GLU A 256 -11.92 7.01 -12.08
N PRO A 257 -11.44 5.88 -11.56
CA PRO A 257 -10.44 5.89 -10.49
C PRO A 257 -9.10 6.51 -10.93
N LEU A 258 -8.67 6.32 -12.19
CA LEU A 258 -7.47 6.95 -12.71
C LEU A 258 -7.60 8.47 -12.80
N SER A 259 -8.74 9.00 -13.24
CA SER A 259 -9.01 10.44 -13.28
C SER A 259 -8.95 11.07 -11.89
N SER A 260 -9.44 10.37 -10.86
CA SER A 260 -9.35 10.82 -9.46
C SER A 260 -7.90 10.93 -8.97
N ILE A 261 -7.04 10.00 -9.38
CA ILE A 261 -5.61 10.05 -9.08
C ILE A 261 -4.95 11.23 -9.81
N LEU A 262 -5.20 11.39 -11.12
CA LEU A 262 -4.65 12.48 -11.94
C LEU A 262 -5.03 13.86 -11.39
N GLU A 263 -6.30 14.05 -11.03
CA GLU A 263 -6.77 15.30 -10.42
C GLU A 263 -6.01 15.59 -9.12
N SER A 264 -5.76 14.58 -8.30
CA SER A 264 -5.03 14.76 -7.05
C SER A 264 -3.55 15.03 -7.25
N VAL A 265 -2.92 14.44 -8.27
CA VAL A 265 -1.57 14.80 -8.71
C VAL A 265 -1.52 16.27 -9.11
N ARG A 266 -2.47 16.73 -9.95
CA ARG A 266 -2.56 18.13 -10.39
C ARG A 266 -2.75 19.09 -9.23
N ILE A 267 -3.69 18.82 -8.32
CA ILE A 267 -3.91 19.67 -7.13
C ILE A 267 -2.65 19.75 -6.26
N THR A 268 -1.90 18.65 -6.15
CA THR A 268 -0.64 18.63 -5.40
C THR A 268 0.42 19.51 -6.05
N LEU A 269 0.53 19.48 -7.39
CA LEU A 269 1.42 20.36 -8.15
C LEU A 269 1.02 21.83 -8.05
N GLU A 270 -0.28 22.14 -8.08
CA GLU A 270 -0.80 23.52 -7.91
C GLU A 270 -0.48 24.09 -6.53
N ARG A 271 -0.32 23.24 -5.51
CA ARG A 271 0.03 23.61 -4.14
C ARG A 271 1.54 23.63 -3.88
N CYS A 272 2.33 23.23 -4.86
CA CYS A 272 3.78 23.22 -4.77
C CYS A 272 4.33 24.66 -4.75
N PRO A 273 5.20 25.03 -3.81
CA PRO A 273 5.94 26.29 -3.87
C PRO A 273 6.70 26.41 -5.20
N PRO A 274 6.77 27.63 -5.80
CA PRO A 274 7.38 27.83 -7.12
C PRO A 274 8.83 27.30 -7.23
N GLU A 275 9.64 27.49 -6.19
CA GLU A 275 11.04 27.04 -6.18
C GLU A 275 11.14 25.52 -6.22
N LEU A 276 10.28 24.81 -5.49
CA LEU A 276 10.25 23.36 -5.51
C LEU A 276 9.59 22.82 -6.79
N SER A 277 8.63 23.56 -7.35
CA SER A 277 8.02 23.19 -8.62
C SER A 277 9.02 23.26 -9.78
N ALA A 278 9.96 24.21 -9.75
CA ALA A 278 11.03 24.30 -10.73
C ALA A 278 11.93 23.05 -10.69
N ASP A 279 12.22 22.52 -9.49
CA ASP A 279 13.03 21.31 -9.35
C ASP A 279 12.35 20.08 -9.98
N LEU A 280 11.01 20.01 -9.95
CA LEU A 280 10.25 18.89 -10.49
C LEU A 280 10.30 18.82 -12.02
N VAL A 281 10.64 19.90 -12.72
CA VAL A 281 10.83 19.90 -14.18
C VAL A 281 11.97 18.95 -14.58
N ASP A 282 13.04 18.95 -13.77
CA ASP A 282 14.21 18.11 -14.03
C ASP A 282 14.13 16.75 -13.30
N ARG A 283 13.63 16.74 -12.05
CA ARG A 283 13.59 15.55 -11.21
C ARG A 283 12.38 14.64 -11.51
N GLY A 284 11.28 15.23 -11.95
CA GLY A 284 10.05 14.53 -12.28
C GLY A 284 9.29 14.02 -11.06
N ILE A 285 8.42 13.08 -11.34
CA ILE A 285 7.56 12.37 -10.37
C ILE A 285 8.06 10.94 -10.25
N VAL A 286 8.25 10.45 -9.03
CA VAL A 286 8.53 9.03 -8.80
C VAL A 286 7.26 8.32 -8.36
N MET A 287 6.97 7.19 -8.99
CA MET A 287 5.79 6.37 -8.68
C MET A 287 6.20 5.10 -7.93
N ALA A 288 5.48 4.78 -6.88
CA ALA A 288 5.65 3.60 -6.04
C ALA A 288 4.31 2.92 -5.75
N GLY A 289 4.33 1.84 -4.98
CA GLY A 289 3.16 1.02 -4.68
C GLY A 289 2.79 0.06 -5.81
N GLY A 290 1.88 -0.86 -5.51
CA GLY A 290 1.44 -1.89 -6.47
C GLY A 290 0.70 -1.33 -7.67
N GLY A 291 -0.02 -0.20 -7.50
CA GLY A 291 -0.74 0.48 -8.57
C GLY A 291 0.18 1.11 -9.63
N ALA A 292 1.43 1.45 -9.27
CA ALA A 292 2.43 1.93 -10.22
C ALA A 292 2.81 0.88 -11.28
N LEU A 293 2.49 -0.39 -11.05
CA LEU A 293 2.70 -1.48 -12.01
C LEU A 293 1.58 -1.60 -13.06
N LEU A 294 0.51 -0.80 -12.95
CA LEU A 294 -0.51 -0.76 -14.00
C LEU A 294 0.11 -0.21 -15.30
N ARG A 295 -0.01 -0.99 -16.39
CA ARG A 295 0.67 -0.67 -17.65
C ARG A 295 0.34 0.73 -18.14
N GLY A 296 1.37 1.52 -18.41
CA GLY A 296 1.26 2.86 -18.98
C GLY A 296 0.72 3.93 -18.03
N ILE A 297 0.66 3.68 -16.73
CA ILE A 297 0.26 4.70 -15.75
C ILE A 297 1.28 5.84 -15.68
N ASP A 298 2.55 5.53 -15.85
CA ASP A 298 3.63 6.51 -15.96
C ASP A 298 3.44 7.44 -17.17
N ARG A 299 3.06 6.86 -18.32
CA ARG A 299 2.77 7.62 -19.55
C ARG A 299 1.53 8.51 -19.38
N LEU A 300 0.49 7.98 -18.75
CA LEU A 300 -0.73 8.73 -18.45
C LEU A 300 -0.45 9.95 -17.55
N VAL A 301 0.32 9.74 -16.47
CA VAL A 301 0.69 10.83 -15.55
C VAL A 301 1.63 11.83 -16.23
N ALA A 302 2.58 11.36 -17.05
CA ALA A 302 3.49 12.24 -17.79
C ALA A 302 2.74 13.10 -18.82
N GLU A 303 1.77 12.54 -19.54
CA GLU A 303 0.94 13.30 -20.52
C GLU A 303 0.09 14.36 -19.82
N GLU A 304 -0.51 14.04 -18.68
CA GLU A 304 -1.35 14.95 -17.91
C GLU A 304 -0.56 16.12 -17.27
N THR A 305 0.67 15.83 -16.79
CA THR A 305 1.46 16.80 -16.01
C THR A 305 2.52 17.54 -16.82
N GLY A 306 2.93 16.99 -17.95
CA GLY A 306 4.08 17.47 -18.71
C GLY A 306 5.43 17.26 -18.04
N LEU A 307 5.49 16.47 -16.94
CA LEU A 307 6.70 16.19 -16.19
C LEU A 307 7.24 14.79 -16.50
N PRO A 308 8.55 14.56 -16.36
CA PRO A 308 9.11 13.21 -16.38
C PRO A 308 8.49 12.35 -15.26
N VAL A 309 8.18 11.09 -15.55
CA VAL A 309 7.63 10.15 -14.57
C VAL A 309 8.46 8.87 -14.57
N HIS A 310 8.85 8.43 -13.38
CA HIS A 310 9.68 7.26 -13.17
C HIS A 310 9.01 6.28 -12.22
N ILE A 311 8.86 5.03 -12.63
CA ILE A 311 8.43 3.95 -11.73
C ILE A 311 9.66 3.47 -10.95
N ALA A 312 9.53 3.33 -9.63
CA ALA A 312 10.60 2.80 -8.78
C ALA A 312 10.99 1.38 -9.21
N ASP A 313 12.24 0.98 -9.02
CA ASP A 313 12.75 -0.35 -9.41
C ASP A 313 11.97 -1.50 -8.73
N ASP A 314 11.65 -1.36 -7.44
CA ASP A 314 10.76 -2.28 -6.71
C ASP A 314 9.66 -1.48 -6.00
N PRO A 315 8.60 -1.09 -6.73
CA PRO A 315 7.58 -0.21 -6.19
C PRO A 315 6.77 -0.84 -5.07
N LEU A 316 6.67 -2.18 -5.03
CA LEU A 316 5.93 -2.90 -3.99
C LEU A 316 6.61 -2.86 -2.62
N THR A 317 7.90 -2.58 -2.56
CA THR A 317 8.68 -2.60 -1.31
C THR A 317 9.16 -1.23 -0.87
N ALA A 318 8.82 -0.18 -1.60
CA ALA A 318 9.27 1.19 -1.34
C ALA A 318 9.02 1.60 0.12
N VAL A 319 7.78 1.49 0.59
CA VAL A 319 7.38 1.89 1.95
C VAL A 319 8.14 1.09 3.01
N VAL A 320 8.14 -0.24 2.93
CA VAL A 320 8.79 -1.08 3.95
C VAL A 320 10.31 -0.90 3.95
N THR A 321 10.92 -0.68 2.79
CA THR A 321 12.36 -0.37 2.68
C THR A 321 12.68 0.94 3.36
N GLY A 322 11.82 1.95 3.19
CA GLY A 322 11.93 3.23 3.89
C GLY A 322 11.84 3.09 5.39
N THR A 323 10.86 2.34 5.91
CA THR A 323 10.78 2.07 7.36
C THR A 323 12.05 1.40 7.89
N GLY A 324 12.62 0.48 7.10
CA GLY A 324 13.88 -0.19 7.42
C GLY A 324 15.09 0.76 7.48
N ARG A 325 15.22 1.67 6.50
CA ARG A 325 16.29 2.69 6.47
C ARG A 325 16.19 3.64 7.66
N VAL A 326 14.98 4.07 7.98
CA VAL A 326 14.72 4.94 9.13
C VAL A 326 15.10 4.29 10.47
N LEU A 327 14.94 2.97 10.60
CA LEU A 327 15.41 2.22 11.78
C LEU A 327 16.94 2.26 11.98
N GLN A 328 17.70 2.42 10.91
CA GLN A 328 19.16 2.51 10.97
C GLN A 328 19.63 3.88 11.46
N GLU A 329 18.84 4.94 11.25
CA GLU A 329 19.15 6.33 11.57
C GLU A 329 18.23 6.90 12.66
N LEU A 330 18.45 6.54 13.92
CA LEU A 330 17.64 6.97 15.07
C LEU A 330 17.49 8.50 15.23
N GLN A 331 18.48 9.30 14.81
CA GLN A 331 18.40 10.76 14.84
C GLN A 331 17.45 11.29 13.77
N PHE A 332 17.40 10.62 12.62
CA PHE A 332 16.49 10.93 11.54
C PHE A 332 15.04 10.58 11.92
N LEU A 333 14.84 9.42 12.54
CA LEU A 333 13.55 8.99 13.09
C LEU A 333 12.88 10.08 13.93
N LYS A 334 13.64 10.74 14.81
CA LYS A 334 13.12 11.81 15.65
C LYS A 334 12.70 13.08 14.87
N ARG A 335 13.33 13.38 13.74
CA ARG A 335 12.94 14.52 12.91
C ARG A 335 11.67 14.24 12.12
N VAL A 336 11.60 13.09 11.46
CA VAL A 336 10.48 12.69 10.60
C VAL A 336 9.21 12.41 11.41
N THR A 337 9.34 11.83 12.62
CA THR A 337 8.20 11.55 13.51
C THR A 337 7.76 12.76 14.34
N SER A 338 8.59 13.78 14.48
CA SER A 338 8.27 15.01 15.23
C SER A 338 7.67 16.12 14.36
N SER A 339 7.83 16.08 13.05
CA SER A 339 7.25 17.06 12.12
C SER A 339 5.72 16.94 11.97
N GLY A 340 5.10 15.90 12.52
CA GLY A 340 3.63 15.74 12.61
C GLY A 340 2.97 16.48 13.79
N LYS A 341 3.65 17.45 14.42
CA LYS A 341 3.10 18.34 15.43
C LYS A 341 3.07 19.77 14.89
N GLY A 342 2.12 20.03 14.02
CA GLY A 342 1.76 21.35 13.56
C GLY A 342 0.25 21.45 13.46
#